data_58336e489f0364947c59d548fd64ea34
#
_entry.id   58336e489f0364947c59d548fd64ea34
#
_cell.length_a   1.000
_cell.length_b   1.000
_cell.length_c   1.000
_cell.angle_alpha   90.00
_cell.angle_beta   90.00
_cell.angle_gamma   90.00
#
_symmetry.space_group_name_H-M   'P 1'
#
loop_
_entity.id
_entity.type
_entity.pdbx_description
1 polymer ?
#
loop_
_entity_poly.entity_id
_entity_poly.type
_entity_poly.pdbx_seq_one_letter_code
_entity_poly.pdbx_strand_id
1 'polypeptide(L)'
;TSVKIPTLLSMPGRIPSGEICNDLLSHYDVMPTILEFAGISRTEELESRPGTSFLSSMVDQSGQISKPVVVHDEYGQTRMIRTGSKKYVHRYPAGPNEFWDLDSDPEETINQIDNPVFSEEISKLRTQMEEWFALYTEPQRDGSRQNVKGRGQLGLIDNNKEAFAQDVEYLRDA
;
A
#
# COMPACT_ATOMS: atom_id res chain seq x y z
N THR A 1 -8.56 -9.92 -0.91
CA THR A 1 -7.45 -10.68 -1.50
C THR A 1 -6.83 -10.05 -2.74
N SER A 2 -7.38 -8.97 -3.28
CA SER A 2 -6.81 -8.26 -4.45
C SER A 2 -5.43 -7.62 -4.18
N VAL A 3 -5.02 -7.52 -2.92
CA VAL A 3 -3.72 -6.94 -2.52
C VAL A 3 -2.63 -7.99 -2.27
N LYS A 4 -2.97 -9.28 -2.25
CA LYS A 4 -1.99 -10.35 -2.08
C LYS A 4 -1.60 -10.90 -3.45
N ILE A 5 -0.47 -10.41 -3.97
CA ILE A 5 0.04 -10.75 -5.28
C ILE A 5 1.21 -11.74 -5.13
N PRO A 6 1.16 -12.91 -5.76
CA PRO A 6 2.30 -13.83 -5.76
C PRO A 6 3.47 -13.20 -6.53
N THR A 7 4.66 -13.23 -5.93
CA THR A 7 5.87 -12.72 -6.55
C THR A 7 6.88 -13.85 -6.66
N LEU A 8 7.42 -14.06 -7.84
CA LEU A 8 8.44 -15.07 -8.12
C LEU A 8 9.68 -14.38 -8.67
N LEU A 9 10.83 -14.69 -8.08
CA LEU A 9 12.12 -14.15 -8.49
C LEU A 9 13.07 -15.31 -8.75
N SER A 10 13.82 -15.25 -9.84
CA SER A 10 14.79 -16.26 -10.20
C SER A 10 16.06 -15.62 -10.77
N MET A 11 17.19 -15.96 -10.18
CA MET A 11 18.51 -15.61 -10.69
C MET A 11 19.49 -16.72 -10.31
N PRO A 12 19.69 -17.70 -11.21
CA PRO A 12 20.61 -18.81 -10.96
C PRO A 12 22.01 -18.32 -10.57
N GLY A 13 22.55 -18.90 -9.50
CA GLY A 13 23.87 -18.53 -8.97
C GLY A 13 23.89 -17.29 -8.05
N ARG A 14 22.76 -16.59 -7.89
CA ARG A 14 22.64 -15.44 -6.97
C ARG A 14 21.48 -15.56 -5.99
N ILE A 15 20.32 -15.98 -6.47
CA ILE A 15 19.15 -16.22 -5.61
C ILE A 15 19.07 -17.72 -5.35
N PRO A 16 19.04 -18.15 -4.08
CA PRO A 16 18.86 -19.57 -3.73
C PRO A 16 17.57 -20.13 -4.33
N SER A 17 17.61 -21.41 -4.71
CA SER A 17 16.45 -22.08 -5.31
C SER A 17 15.54 -22.68 -4.22
N GLY A 18 14.22 -22.55 -4.42
CA GLY A 18 13.23 -23.19 -3.55
C GLY A 18 12.94 -22.44 -2.24
N GLU A 19 13.46 -21.23 -2.08
CA GLU A 19 13.26 -20.44 -0.88
C GLU A 19 11.92 -19.67 -0.89
N ILE A 20 11.36 -19.48 0.28
CA ILE A 20 10.15 -18.71 0.51
C ILE A 20 10.47 -17.54 1.43
N CYS A 21 10.27 -16.32 0.94
CA CYS A 21 10.35 -15.10 1.71
C CYS A 21 8.94 -14.72 2.20
N ASN A 22 8.79 -14.51 3.51
CA ASN A 22 7.52 -14.12 4.15
C ASN A 22 7.49 -12.63 4.53
N ASP A 23 8.46 -11.84 4.09
CA ASP A 23 8.48 -10.41 4.33
C ASP A 23 7.28 -9.71 3.69
N LEU A 24 6.80 -8.68 4.34
CA LEU A 24 5.78 -7.80 3.75
C LEU A 24 6.44 -6.86 2.76
N LEU A 25 6.18 -7.09 1.48
CA LEU A 25 6.73 -6.30 0.37
C LEU A 25 5.60 -5.60 -0.39
N SER A 26 5.94 -4.47 -0.98
CA SER A 26 5.03 -3.71 -1.85
C SER A 26 5.67 -3.42 -3.20
N HIS A 27 4.86 -3.05 -4.18
CA HIS A 27 5.34 -2.64 -5.51
C HIS A 27 6.36 -1.49 -5.45
N TYR A 28 6.21 -0.57 -4.50
CA TYR A 28 7.17 0.53 -4.34
C TYR A 28 8.55 0.08 -3.83
N ASP A 29 8.70 -1.16 -3.36
CA ASP A 29 9.97 -1.75 -2.95
C ASP A 29 10.77 -2.32 -4.12
N VAL A 30 10.14 -2.55 -5.27
CA VAL A 30 10.78 -3.15 -6.44
C VAL A 30 11.84 -2.22 -7.02
N MET A 31 11.52 -0.93 -7.19
CA MET A 31 12.47 0.03 -7.78
C MET A 31 13.76 0.16 -6.97
N PRO A 32 13.75 0.43 -5.65
CA PRO A 32 14.99 0.49 -4.88
C PRO A 32 15.77 -0.82 -4.90
N THR A 33 15.09 -1.96 -4.97
CA THR A 33 15.74 -3.28 -5.08
C THR A 33 16.49 -3.44 -6.41
N ILE A 34 15.88 -3.03 -7.52
CA ILE A 34 16.52 -3.10 -8.84
C ILE A 34 17.70 -2.13 -8.92
N LEU A 35 17.57 -0.92 -8.37
CA LEU A 35 18.68 0.04 -8.34
C LEU A 35 19.87 -0.47 -7.54
N GLU A 36 19.64 -1.01 -6.35
CA GLU A 36 20.68 -1.60 -5.52
C GLU A 36 21.33 -2.81 -6.23
N PHE A 37 20.52 -3.68 -6.82
CA PHE A 37 21.01 -4.81 -7.60
C PHE A 37 21.92 -4.39 -8.76
N ALA A 38 21.59 -3.28 -9.43
CA ALA A 38 22.38 -2.71 -10.52
C ALA A 38 23.61 -1.89 -10.05
N GLY A 39 23.80 -1.73 -8.74
CA GLY A 39 24.85 -0.88 -8.18
C GLY A 39 24.64 0.61 -8.42
N ILE A 40 23.41 1.03 -8.64
CA ILE A 40 23.03 2.43 -8.89
C ILE A 40 22.64 3.09 -7.57
N SER A 41 23.36 4.14 -7.20
CA SER A 41 23.03 4.94 -6.02
C SER A 41 21.72 5.69 -6.23
N ARG A 42 20.88 5.76 -5.20
CA ARG A 42 19.66 6.56 -5.23
C ARG A 42 20.01 8.06 -5.20
N THR A 43 19.35 8.83 -6.04
CA THR A 43 19.40 10.29 -5.98
C THR A 43 18.47 10.79 -4.86
N GLU A 44 18.62 12.04 -4.44
CA GLU A 44 17.72 12.66 -3.44
C GLU A 44 16.24 12.54 -3.84
N GLU A 45 15.94 12.71 -5.13
CA GLU A 45 14.58 12.54 -5.65
C GLU A 45 14.05 11.11 -5.45
N LEU A 46 14.88 10.10 -5.64
CA LEU A 46 14.51 8.70 -5.45
C LEU A 46 14.44 8.33 -3.96
N GLU A 47 15.25 8.94 -3.13
CA GLU A 47 15.21 8.77 -1.67
C GLU A 47 13.96 9.35 -1.04
N SER A 48 13.37 10.39 -1.63
CA SER A 48 12.10 10.96 -1.18
C SER A 48 10.88 10.10 -1.52
N ARG A 49 11.03 9.04 -2.31
CA ARG A 49 9.94 8.12 -2.68
C ARG A 49 9.81 6.96 -1.70
N PRO A 50 8.61 6.39 -1.51
CA PRO A 50 8.45 5.21 -0.68
C PRO A 50 9.23 4.02 -1.24
N GLY A 51 9.56 3.09 -0.39
CA GLY A 51 10.16 1.83 -0.78
C GLY A 51 11.51 1.59 -0.12
N THR A 52 11.75 0.32 0.19
CA THR A 52 12.99 -0.20 0.77
C THR A 52 13.43 -1.39 -0.06
N SER A 53 14.71 -1.46 -0.37
CA SER A 53 15.24 -2.64 -1.07
C SER A 53 15.10 -3.89 -0.22
N PHE A 54 14.69 -4.98 -0.85
CA PHE A 54 14.66 -6.32 -0.28
C PHE A 54 15.72 -7.25 -0.90
N LEU A 55 16.77 -6.67 -1.48
CA LEU A 55 17.83 -7.43 -2.12
C LEU A 55 18.52 -8.41 -1.16
N SER A 56 18.82 -7.98 0.06
CA SER A 56 19.43 -8.83 1.09
C SER A 56 18.55 -10.02 1.49
N SER A 57 17.23 -9.80 1.60
CA SER A 57 16.28 -10.89 1.87
C SER A 57 16.25 -11.93 0.76
N MET A 58 16.53 -11.52 -0.49
CA MET A 58 16.54 -12.44 -1.64
C MET A 58 17.84 -13.22 -1.77
N VAL A 59 18.99 -12.56 -1.53
CA VAL A 59 20.31 -13.12 -1.92
C VAL A 59 20.93 -13.94 -0.79
N ASP A 60 20.93 -13.42 0.42
CA ASP A 60 21.63 -14.04 1.55
C ASP A 60 20.73 -14.32 2.76
N GLN A 61 19.45 -13.98 2.66
CA GLN A 61 18.46 -14.14 3.72
C GLN A 61 18.85 -13.44 5.04
N SER A 62 19.82 -12.52 4.98
CA SER A 62 20.32 -11.81 6.17
C SER A 62 19.43 -10.66 6.60
N GLY A 63 18.57 -10.19 5.70
CA GLY A 63 17.64 -9.09 5.95
C GLY A 63 16.21 -9.57 6.15
N GLN A 64 15.63 -9.32 7.33
CA GLN A 64 14.20 -9.42 7.52
C GLN A 64 13.59 -8.03 7.46
N ILE A 65 12.70 -7.80 6.49
CA ILE A 65 11.99 -6.53 6.37
C ILE A 65 10.74 -6.59 7.24
N SER A 66 10.80 -5.92 8.38
CA SER A 66 9.68 -5.76 9.29
C SER A 66 9.17 -4.32 9.27
N LYS A 67 8.51 -3.93 8.18
CA LYS A 67 7.90 -2.61 8.04
C LYS A 67 6.42 -2.73 7.66
N PRO A 68 5.61 -1.73 8.03
CA PRO A 68 4.25 -1.66 7.52
C PRO A 68 4.23 -1.49 6.00
N VAL A 69 3.24 -2.10 5.36
CA VAL A 69 2.91 -1.88 3.96
C VAL A 69 1.63 -1.04 3.89
N VAL A 70 1.70 0.04 3.13
CA VAL A 70 0.55 0.92 2.87
C VAL A 70 0.05 0.68 1.44
N VAL A 71 -1.26 0.54 1.31
CA VAL A 71 -1.93 0.31 0.04
C VAL A 71 -3.14 1.24 -0.07
N HIS A 72 -3.44 1.68 -1.26
CA HIS A 72 -4.64 2.46 -1.56
C HIS A 72 -5.29 1.96 -2.85
N ASP A 73 -6.56 2.23 -3.01
CA ASP A 73 -7.26 1.99 -4.27
C ASP A 73 -6.88 3.04 -5.33
N GLU A 74 -7.32 2.82 -6.55
CA GLU A 74 -7.05 3.71 -7.70
C GLU A 74 -7.51 5.15 -7.46
N TYR A 75 -8.54 5.31 -6.66
CA TYR A 75 -9.18 6.61 -6.41
C TYR A 75 -8.73 7.27 -5.10
N GLY A 76 -8.00 6.55 -4.26
CA GLY A 76 -7.50 7.05 -2.98
C GLY A 76 -8.54 7.10 -1.86
N GLN A 77 -9.78 6.70 -2.10
CA GLN A 77 -10.82 6.69 -1.07
C GLN A 77 -10.64 5.56 -0.06
N THR A 78 -10.08 4.42 -0.48
CA THR A 78 -9.76 3.30 0.41
C THR A 78 -8.26 3.26 0.65
N ARG A 79 -7.86 3.38 1.90
CA ARG A 79 -6.46 3.31 2.34
C ARG A 79 -6.31 2.21 3.36
N MET A 80 -5.23 1.47 3.27
CA MET A 80 -4.94 0.35 4.14
C MET A 80 -3.49 0.42 4.62
N ILE A 81 -3.29 0.08 5.88
CA ILE A 81 -1.97 -0.24 6.42
C ILE A 81 -1.98 -1.66 6.99
N ARG A 82 -0.95 -2.42 6.67
CA ARG A 82 -0.73 -3.77 7.17
C ARG A 82 0.65 -3.88 7.81
N THR A 83 0.69 -4.43 9.00
CA THR A 83 1.89 -4.96 9.67
C THR A 83 1.92 -6.48 9.51
N GLY A 84 2.90 -7.16 10.11
CA GLY A 84 2.93 -8.63 10.13
C GLY A 84 1.64 -9.24 10.66
N SER A 85 1.11 -8.69 11.74
CA SER A 85 0.01 -9.26 12.51
C SER A 85 -1.29 -8.46 12.50
N LYS A 86 -1.29 -7.22 12.01
CA LYS A 86 -2.47 -6.34 12.07
C LYS A 86 -2.75 -5.71 10.72
N LYS A 87 -4.04 -5.45 10.46
CA LYS A 87 -4.48 -4.77 9.25
C LYS A 87 -5.59 -3.79 9.58
N TYR A 88 -5.43 -2.55 9.15
CA TYR A 88 -6.43 -1.49 9.27
C TYR A 88 -6.78 -0.94 7.90
N VAL A 89 -8.08 -0.78 7.63
CA VAL A 89 -8.60 -0.18 6.40
C VAL A 89 -9.45 1.02 6.76
N HIS A 90 -9.12 2.15 6.16
CA HIS A 90 -9.89 3.39 6.27
C HIS A 90 -10.56 3.70 4.93
N ARG A 91 -11.86 4.01 4.99
CA ARG A 91 -12.63 4.44 3.81
C ARG A 91 -13.15 5.85 4.03
N TYR A 92 -12.74 6.75 3.16
CA TYR A 92 -13.20 8.13 3.15
C TYR A 92 -14.53 8.26 2.39
N PRO A 93 -15.42 9.21 2.76
CA PRO A 93 -15.32 10.07 3.94
C PRO A 93 -15.84 9.43 5.24
N ALA A 94 -16.63 8.38 5.19
CA ALA A 94 -17.42 7.92 6.34
C ALA A 94 -17.34 6.40 6.63
N GLY A 95 -16.43 5.68 6.00
CA GLY A 95 -16.32 4.23 6.23
C GLY A 95 -17.27 3.40 5.36
N PRO A 96 -17.57 2.16 5.73
CA PRO A 96 -17.15 1.49 6.97
C PRO A 96 -15.65 1.20 7.02
N ASN A 97 -15.03 1.44 8.18
CA ASN A 97 -13.65 1.09 8.43
C ASN A 97 -13.53 -0.36 8.94
N GLU A 98 -12.32 -0.92 8.84
CA GLU A 98 -12.10 -2.31 9.22
C GLU A 98 -10.77 -2.48 9.94
N PHE A 99 -10.74 -3.39 10.91
CA PHE A 99 -9.53 -3.79 11.60
C PHE A 99 -9.55 -5.29 11.87
N TRP A 100 -8.42 -5.94 11.58
CA TRP A 100 -8.22 -7.37 11.82
C TRP A 100 -6.94 -7.64 12.58
N ASP A 101 -7.05 -8.54 13.53
CA ASP A 101 -5.94 -9.19 14.21
C ASP A 101 -5.61 -10.50 13.49
N LEU A 102 -4.60 -10.47 12.63
CA LEU A 102 -4.23 -11.59 11.77
C LEU A 102 -3.55 -12.73 12.51
N ASP A 103 -3.11 -12.52 13.77
CA ASP A 103 -2.58 -13.58 14.62
C ASP A 103 -3.70 -14.51 15.09
N SER A 104 -4.85 -13.96 15.43
CA SER A 104 -6.01 -14.71 15.90
C SER A 104 -7.02 -15.04 14.81
N ASP A 105 -7.08 -14.23 13.75
CA ASP A 105 -8.02 -14.36 12.62
C ASP A 105 -7.31 -14.10 11.27
N PRO A 106 -6.48 -15.03 10.81
CA PRO A 106 -5.74 -14.88 9.54
C PRO A 106 -6.64 -14.84 8.31
N GLU A 107 -7.89 -15.30 8.41
CA GLU A 107 -8.87 -15.31 7.31
C GLU A 107 -9.74 -14.04 7.27
N GLU A 108 -9.53 -13.10 8.21
CA GLU A 108 -10.24 -11.82 8.25
C GLU A 108 -11.78 -12.00 8.32
N THR A 109 -12.24 -12.87 9.19
CA THR A 109 -13.67 -13.24 9.30
C THR A 109 -14.44 -12.33 10.26
N ILE A 110 -13.76 -11.72 11.23
CA ILE A 110 -14.36 -10.90 12.28
C ILE A 110 -13.74 -9.51 12.31
N ASN A 111 -14.48 -8.51 11.80
CA ASN A 111 -14.05 -7.11 11.89
C ASN A 111 -14.05 -6.63 13.34
N GLN A 112 -12.88 -6.24 13.84
CA GLN A 112 -12.65 -5.81 15.22
C GLN A 112 -12.63 -4.28 15.38
N ILE A 113 -13.10 -3.52 14.39
CA ILE A 113 -12.99 -2.04 14.38
C ILE A 113 -13.64 -1.39 15.60
N ASP A 114 -14.74 -1.95 16.10
CA ASP A 114 -15.49 -1.43 17.24
C ASP A 114 -15.09 -2.07 18.58
N ASN A 115 -14.10 -2.97 18.58
CA ASN A 115 -13.64 -3.63 19.79
C ASN A 115 -12.72 -2.68 20.59
N PRO A 116 -13.13 -2.26 21.81
CA PRO A 116 -12.37 -1.29 22.60
C PRO A 116 -10.97 -1.77 23.02
N VAL A 117 -10.72 -3.08 23.02
CA VAL A 117 -9.41 -3.66 23.32
C VAL A 117 -8.36 -3.21 22.30
N PHE A 118 -8.75 -2.96 21.06
CA PHE A 118 -7.85 -2.56 19.97
C PHE A 118 -7.84 -1.06 19.68
N SER A 119 -8.55 -0.24 20.45
CA SER A 119 -8.71 1.19 20.17
C SER A 119 -7.39 1.96 20.05
N GLU A 120 -6.42 1.67 20.93
CA GLU A 120 -5.09 2.29 20.90
C GLU A 120 -4.30 1.85 19.65
N GLU A 121 -4.34 0.57 19.33
CA GLU A 121 -3.63 0.01 18.17
C GLU A 121 -4.21 0.51 16.84
N ILE A 122 -5.54 0.57 16.75
CA ILE A 122 -6.25 1.16 15.61
C ILE A 122 -5.84 2.62 15.42
N SER A 123 -5.81 3.40 16.51
CA SER A 123 -5.38 4.80 16.46
C SER A 123 -3.94 4.94 15.99
N LYS A 124 -3.03 4.11 16.49
CA LYS A 124 -1.62 4.09 16.07
C LYS A 124 -1.46 3.75 14.59
N LEU A 125 -2.12 2.70 14.12
CA LEU A 125 -2.04 2.32 12.69
C LEU A 125 -2.62 3.40 11.79
N ARG A 126 -3.73 4.02 12.20
CA ARG A 126 -4.32 5.13 11.47
C ARG A 126 -3.34 6.31 11.38
N THR A 127 -2.72 6.71 12.48
CA THR A 127 -1.72 7.79 12.49
C THR A 127 -0.55 7.47 11.57
N GLN A 128 0.02 6.27 11.67
CA GLN A 128 1.12 5.85 10.79
C GLN A 128 0.74 5.88 9.31
N MET A 129 -0.47 5.45 8.99
CA MET A 129 -0.99 5.51 7.62
C MET A 129 -1.14 6.94 7.12
N GLU A 130 -1.75 7.82 7.94
CA GLU A 130 -1.94 9.22 7.59
C GLU A 130 -0.59 9.97 7.43
N GLU A 131 0.40 9.69 8.28
CA GLU A 131 1.76 10.22 8.15
C GLU A 131 2.45 9.75 6.87
N TRP A 132 2.28 8.48 6.50
CA TRP A 132 2.80 7.96 5.24
C TRP A 132 2.21 8.69 4.04
N PHE A 133 0.89 8.90 4.02
CA PHE A 133 0.22 9.65 2.94
C PHE A 133 0.63 11.12 2.92
N ALA A 134 0.77 11.76 4.08
CA ALA A 134 1.26 13.14 4.18
C ALA A 134 2.67 13.31 3.61
N LEU A 135 3.52 12.28 3.76
CA LEU A 135 4.90 12.30 3.26
C LEU A 135 4.98 12.06 1.75
N TYR A 136 4.20 11.11 1.23
CA TYR A 136 4.38 10.59 -0.14
C TYR A 136 3.30 11.00 -1.13
N THR A 137 2.21 11.62 -0.69
CA THR A 137 1.14 12.04 -1.59
C THR A 137 1.22 13.54 -1.85
N GLU A 138 1.24 13.92 -3.12
CA GLU A 138 1.09 15.31 -3.52
C GLU A 138 -0.35 15.77 -3.21
N PRO A 139 -0.56 16.83 -2.41
CA PRO A 139 -1.91 17.27 -2.01
C PRO A 139 -2.84 17.54 -3.20
N GLN A 140 -2.29 17.98 -4.33
CA GLN A 140 -3.02 18.25 -5.56
C GLN A 140 -3.47 16.98 -6.32
N ARG A 141 -2.98 15.82 -5.88
CA ARG A 141 -3.33 14.49 -6.44
C ARG A 141 -4.08 13.61 -5.45
N ASP A 142 -4.35 14.10 -4.24
CA ASP A 142 -5.06 13.34 -3.21
C ASP A 142 -6.57 13.34 -3.46
N GLY A 143 -7.04 12.31 -4.14
CA GLY A 143 -8.46 12.10 -4.44
C GLY A 143 -9.29 11.49 -3.29
N SER A 144 -8.71 11.29 -2.10
CA SER A 144 -9.38 10.58 -1.00
C SER A 144 -10.72 11.18 -0.57
N ARG A 145 -10.89 12.50 -0.74
CA ARG A 145 -12.12 13.24 -0.36
C ARG A 145 -12.97 13.67 -1.54
N GLN A 146 -12.59 13.28 -2.74
CA GLN A 146 -13.30 13.63 -3.96
C GLN A 146 -14.39 12.59 -4.27
N ASN A 147 -15.42 13.05 -4.94
CA ASN A 147 -16.48 12.18 -5.42
C ASN A 147 -15.97 11.44 -6.66
N VAL A 148 -15.71 10.15 -6.54
CA VAL A 148 -15.19 9.34 -7.65
C VAL A 148 -16.31 8.99 -8.61
N LYS A 149 -16.13 9.32 -9.89
CA LYS A 149 -17.02 8.94 -10.97
C LYS A 149 -16.21 8.52 -12.20
N GLY A 150 -16.62 7.44 -12.84
CA GLY A 150 -16.07 7.05 -14.14
C GLY A 150 -14.64 6.49 -14.11
N ARG A 151 -13.74 7.08 -14.85
CA ARG A 151 -12.43 6.53 -15.23
C ARG A 151 -11.30 6.70 -14.22
N GLY A 152 -11.59 7.12 -13.00
CA GLY A 152 -10.57 7.46 -12.04
C GLY A 152 -10.05 8.88 -12.18
N GLN A 153 -8.96 9.18 -11.51
CA GLN A 153 -8.38 10.51 -11.49
C GLN A 153 -7.61 10.80 -12.78
N LEU A 154 -8.13 11.75 -13.57
CA LEU A 154 -7.55 12.16 -14.85
C LEU A 154 -6.74 13.45 -14.79
N GLY A 155 -6.80 14.17 -13.67
CA GLY A 155 -6.14 15.46 -13.50
C GLY A 155 -5.80 15.81 -12.07
N LEU A 156 -5.23 16.98 -11.88
CA LEU A 156 -4.96 17.54 -10.56
C LEU A 156 -6.27 17.97 -9.90
N ILE A 157 -6.35 17.81 -8.58
CA ILE A 157 -7.44 18.32 -7.76
C ILE A 157 -7.24 19.82 -7.59
N ASP A 158 -8.15 20.61 -8.12
CA ASP A 158 -8.20 22.03 -7.87
C ASP A 158 -9.62 22.45 -7.38
N ASN A 159 -9.75 23.68 -6.89
CA ASN A 159 -10.99 24.14 -6.26
C ASN A 159 -12.19 24.25 -7.21
N ASN A 160 -11.99 24.13 -8.52
CA ASN A 160 -13.03 24.40 -9.52
C ASN A 160 -13.19 23.32 -10.59
N LYS A 161 -12.37 22.27 -10.58
CA LYS A 161 -12.44 21.20 -11.58
C LYS A 161 -12.57 19.85 -10.92
N GLU A 162 -13.49 19.05 -11.44
CA GLU A 162 -13.55 17.63 -11.05
C GLU A 162 -12.33 16.91 -11.60
N ALA A 163 -11.54 16.33 -10.70
CA ALA A 163 -10.35 15.56 -11.05
C ALA A 163 -10.69 14.20 -11.69
N PHE A 164 -11.95 13.80 -11.63
CA PHE A 164 -12.45 12.51 -12.11
C PHE A 164 -13.40 12.74 -13.30
N ALA A 165 -13.35 11.83 -14.28
CA ALA A 165 -14.26 11.89 -15.42
C ALA A 165 -15.71 11.68 -14.98
N GLN A 166 -16.61 12.55 -15.45
CA GLN A 166 -18.04 12.48 -15.13
C GLN A 166 -18.83 11.54 -16.04
N ASP A 167 -18.37 11.29 -17.26
CA ASP A 167 -19.11 10.56 -18.27
C ASP A 167 -18.71 9.08 -18.34
N VAL A 168 -19.71 8.23 -18.16
CA VAL A 168 -19.62 6.77 -18.20
C VAL A 168 -20.37 6.23 -19.44
N GLU A 169 -20.28 6.93 -20.55
CA GLU A 169 -21.04 6.59 -21.76
C GLU A 169 -20.68 5.19 -22.30
N TYR A 170 -19.45 4.74 -22.10
CA TYR A 170 -18.97 3.44 -22.57
C TYR A 170 -19.41 2.22 -21.70
N LEU A 171 -20.04 2.43 -20.55
CA LEU A 171 -20.63 1.33 -19.76
C LEU A 171 -22.08 1.00 -20.19
N ARG A 172 -22.62 1.73 -21.16
CA ARG A 172 -23.97 1.47 -21.68
C ARG A 172 -24.00 0.44 -22.80
N ASP A 173 -22.84 0.12 -23.38
CA ASP A 173 -22.71 -0.79 -24.53
C ASP A 173 -21.97 -2.10 -24.20
N ALA A 174 -21.85 -2.46 -22.91
CA ALA A 174 -21.23 -3.71 -22.45
C ALA A 174 -22.23 -4.70 -21.87
#